data_cf739f17692ecfc262e2d23b6ab0b33c
#
_entry.id   cf739f17692ecfc262e2d23b6ab0b33c
#
_cell.length_a   1.000
_cell.length_b   1.000
_cell.length_c   1.000
_cell.angle_alpha   90.00
_cell.angle_beta   90.00
_cell.angle_gamma   90.00
#
_symmetry.space_group_name_H-M   'P 1'
#
loop_
_entity.id
_entity.type
_entity.pdbx_description
1 polymer ?
#
loop_
_entity_poly.entity_id
_entity_poly.type
_entity_poly.pdbx_seq_one_letter_code
_entity_poly.pdbx_strand_id
1 'polypeptide(L)'
;MAQPINEEQIRGEIFLNQDEQYLCAAGTSQMERFLSKGKLGSCFAVLSDRAIYCKGKCSVSRDCRHYNTKKTDFRIDLEEFQGVKYLRRKKPVLLSLAFFFLLLGPVLVLLDMLVNYGDGIVLNPILDAAICILLAGVFFLLYSIHQTTQLELLHTNGAICLDERALPEKEERLLIRYLRAYLNSRENPET
;
A
#
# COMPACT_ATOMS: atom_id res chain seq x y z
N MET A 1 -10.56 24.07 7.40
CA MET A 1 -11.27 24.25 6.11
C MET A 1 -10.26 23.95 5.02
N ALA A 2 -10.48 22.92 4.19
CA ALA A 2 -9.64 22.66 3.03
C ALA A 2 -9.87 23.80 2.02
N GLN A 3 -8.81 24.42 1.54
CA GLN A 3 -8.91 25.38 0.44
C GLN A 3 -9.48 24.66 -0.79
N PRO A 4 -10.31 25.32 -1.60
CA PRO A 4 -10.78 24.72 -2.84
C PRO A 4 -9.56 24.39 -3.71
N ILE A 5 -9.51 23.15 -4.18
CA ILE A 5 -8.44 22.65 -5.04
C ILE A 5 -8.44 23.53 -6.31
N ASN A 6 -7.30 24.18 -6.60
CA ASN A 6 -7.16 24.97 -7.79
C ASN A 6 -6.92 24.05 -9.01
N GLU A 7 -7.94 23.87 -9.84
CA GLU A 7 -7.88 23.00 -11.03
C GLU A 7 -6.79 23.45 -12.03
N GLU A 8 -6.50 24.72 -12.13
CA GLU A 8 -5.42 25.23 -13.00
C GLU A 8 -4.04 24.74 -12.54
N GLN A 9 -3.83 24.70 -11.22
CA GLN A 9 -2.58 24.17 -10.67
C GLN A 9 -2.46 22.67 -10.90
N ILE A 10 -3.56 21.91 -10.80
CA ILE A 10 -3.58 20.48 -11.13
C ILE A 10 -3.21 20.27 -12.59
N ARG A 11 -3.78 21.05 -13.50
CA ARG A 11 -3.48 20.98 -14.94
C ARG A 11 -2.02 21.27 -15.22
N GLY A 12 -1.44 22.27 -14.58
CA GLY A 12 -0.05 22.66 -14.81
C GLY A 12 1.00 21.70 -14.25
N GLU A 13 0.73 21.05 -13.10
CA GLU A 13 1.73 20.25 -12.37
C GLU A 13 1.49 18.73 -12.48
N ILE A 14 0.28 18.30 -12.81
CA ILE A 14 -0.07 16.87 -12.82
C ILE A 14 -0.35 16.37 -14.22
N PHE A 15 -1.13 17.09 -15.02
CA PHE A 15 -1.53 16.63 -16.35
C PHE A 15 -0.41 16.84 -17.38
N LEU A 16 -0.31 15.91 -18.31
CA LEU A 16 0.65 16.00 -19.39
C LEU A 16 0.16 16.98 -20.46
N ASN A 17 -1.15 17.02 -20.70
CA ASN A 17 -1.79 17.90 -21.69
C ASN A 17 -2.69 18.91 -20.97
N GLN A 18 -2.59 20.17 -21.34
CA GLN A 18 -3.39 21.24 -20.73
C GLN A 18 -4.89 21.15 -21.06
N ASP A 19 -5.24 20.42 -22.12
CA ASP A 19 -6.62 20.23 -22.57
C ASP A 19 -7.37 19.14 -21.78
N GLU A 20 -6.68 18.42 -20.88
CA GLU A 20 -7.31 17.38 -20.07
C GLU A 20 -8.23 17.99 -19.01
N GLN A 21 -9.40 17.38 -18.83
CA GLN A 21 -10.37 17.82 -17.84
C GLN A 21 -10.20 17.01 -16.55
N TYR A 22 -10.17 17.72 -15.42
CA TYR A 22 -10.15 17.10 -14.11
C TYR A 22 -11.51 16.50 -13.79
N LEU A 23 -11.56 15.23 -13.39
CA LEU A 23 -12.77 14.54 -12.96
C LEU A 23 -12.84 14.33 -11.45
N CYS A 24 -11.82 13.71 -10.89
CA CYS A 24 -11.70 13.49 -9.45
C CYS A 24 -10.28 13.17 -9.03
N ALA A 25 -10.03 13.23 -7.72
CA ALA A 25 -8.79 12.79 -7.12
C ALA A 25 -9.07 11.91 -5.90
N ALA A 26 -8.14 11.00 -5.62
CA ALA A 26 -8.10 10.21 -4.41
C ALA A 26 -6.74 10.42 -3.71
N GLY A 27 -6.76 10.73 -2.41
CA GLY A 27 -5.60 11.18 -1.65
C GLY A 27 -5.35 12.68 -1.76
N THR A 28 -6.43 13.48 -1.76
CA THR A 28 -6.38 14.95 -1.94
C THR A 28 -5.42 15.63 -0.96
N SER A 29 -5.36 15.21 0.29
CA SER A 29 -4.42 15.76 1.28
C SER A 29 -2.94 15.55 0.90
N GLN A 30 -2.62 14.46 0.21
CA GLN A 30 -1.28 14.18 -0.28
C GLN A 30 -0.99 14.97 -1.56
N MET A 31 -2.00 15.11 -2.43
CA MET A 31 -1.95 15.93 -3.61
C MET A 31 -1.70 17.41 -3.25
N GLU A 32 -2.43 17.98 -2.30
CA GLU A 32 -2.21 19.34 -1.81
C GLU A 32 -0.79 19.56 -1.26
N ARG A 33 -0.27 18.56 -0.51
CA ARG A 33 1.13 18.60 -0.05
C ARG A 33 2.13 18.57 -1.20
N PHE A 34 1.85 17.82 -2.24
CA PHE A 34 2.68 17.79 -3.44
C PHE A 34 2.65 19.15 -4.14
N LEU A 35 1.46 19.68 -4.42
CA LEU A 35 1.28 20.97 -5.09
C LEU A 35 1.90 22.14 -4.30
N SER A 36 1.86 22.11 -2.96
CA SER A 36 2.40 23.18 -2.13
C SER A 36 3.90 23.08 -1.87
N LYS A 37 4.48 21.89 -1.82
CA LYS A 37 5.87 21.66 -1.39
C LYS A 37 6.75 20.96 -2.41
N GLY A 38 6.19 20.47 -3.52
CA GLY A 38 6.90 19.69 -4.54
C GLY A 38 7.41 18.32 -4.04
N LYS A 39 7.01 17.88 -2.84
CA LYS A 39 7.52 16.65 -2.24
C LYS A 39 6.54 15.51 -2.43
N LEU A 40 6.99 14.47 -3.14
CA LEU A 40 6.26 13.21 -3.25
C LEU A 40 6.33 12.42 -1.91
N GLY A 41 5.19 12.34 -1.23
CA GLY A 41 4.99 11.56 -0.02
C GLY A 41 4.32 10.21 -0.29
N SER A 42 3.20 9.96 0.42
CA SER A 42 2.31 8.83 0.14
C SER A 42 1.66 9.01 -1.23
N CYS A 43 1.13 7.92 -1.80
CA CYS A 43 0.53 7.95 -3.12
C CYS A 43 -0.81 8.71 -3.12
N PHE A 44 -1.10 9.33 -4.24
CA PHE A 44 -2.41 9.85 -4.60
C PHE A 44 -2.69 9.54 -6.08
N ALA A 45 -3.95 9.52 -6.45
CA ALA A 45 -4.38 9.32 -7.82
C ALA A 45 -5.27 10.49 -8.27
N VAL A 46 -5.06 10.97 -9.49
CA VAL A 46 -5.88 11.99 -10.13
C VAL A 46 -6.42 11.42 -11.43
N LEU A 47 -7.73 11.50 -11.60
CA LEU A 47 -8.41 11.06 -12.80
C LEU A 47 -8.72 12.25 -13.68
N SER A 48 -8.28 12.18 -14.95
CA SER A 48 -8.71 13.07 -16.03
C SER A 48 -9.68 12.34 -16.97
N ASP A 49 -10.20 13.05 -17.92
CA ASP A 49 -11.03 12.50 -19.02
C ASP A 49 -10.26 11.53 -19.95
N ARG A 50 -8.92 11.49 -19.87
CA ARG A 50 -8.06 10.67 -20.75
C ARG A 50 -7.16 9.68 -20.01
N ALA A 51 -6.77 9.98 -18.76
CA ALA A 51 -5.77 9.19 -18.06
C ALA A 51 -5.94 9.22 -16.54
N ILE A 52 -5.33 8.24 -15.87
CA ILE A 52 -5.17 8.16 -14.42
C ILE A 52 -3.72 8.50 -14.10
N TYR A 53 -3.49 9.53 -13.31
CA TYR A 53 -2.18 9.96 -12.85
C TYR A 53 -1.95 9.47 -11.42
N CYS A 54 -0.97 8.58 -11.22
CA CYS A 54 -0.60 8.05 -9.91
C CYS A 54 0.77 8.61 -9.51
N LYS A 55 0.81 9.48 -8.50
CA LYS A 55 2.05 10.11 -8.02
C LYS A 55 2.32 9.77 -6.57
N GLY A 56 3.60 9.56 -6.23
CA GLY A 56 4.03 9.28 -4.87
C GLY A 56 4.59 7.87 -4.68
N LYS A 57 4.57 7.38 -3.43
CA LYS A 57 5.08 6.06 -3.09
C LYS A 57 4.03 5.00 -3.37
N CYS A 58 4.08 4.41 -4.56
CA CYS A 58 3.16 3.36 -5.01
C CYS A 58 3.89 2.02 -5.15
N SER A 59 3.15 0.92 -5.08
CA SER A 59 3.66 -0.41 -5.38
C SER A 59 3.30 -0.76 -6.82
N VAL A 60 4.31 -0.94 -7.66
CA VAL A 60 4.15 -1.21 -9.09
C VAL A 60 4.55 -2.65 -9.38
N SER A 61 3.76 -3.34 -10.19
CA SER A 61 4.04 -4.69 -10.68
C SER A 61 3.87 -4.77 -12.19
N ARG A 62 4.75 -5.50 -12.87
CA ARG A 62 4.63 -5.81 -14.30
C ARG A 62 3.89 -7.11 -14.55
N ASP A 63 3.98 -8.06 -13.63
CA ASP A 63 3.44 -9.42 -13.75
C ASP A 63 2.24 -9.66 -12.82
N CYS A 64 1.74 -8.63 -12.12
CA CYS A 64 0.69 -8.72 -11.11
C CYS A 64 0.98 -9.71 -9.96
N ARG A 65 2.25 -10.13 -9.81
CA ARG A 65 2.71 -11.05 -8.77
C ARG A 65 3.75 -10.42 -7.85
N HIS A 66 4.75 -9.77 -8.45
CA HIS A 66 5.85 -9.15 -7.71
C HIS A 66 5.71 -7.63 -7.72
N TYR A 67 5.56 -7.05 -6.54
CA TYR A 67 5.32 -5.62 -6.38
C TYR A 67 6.52 -4.94 -5.75
N ASN A 68 7.05 -3.96 -6.43
CA ASN A 68 8.11 -3.11 -5.94
C ASN A 68 7.56 -1.76 -5.52
N THR A 69 7.76 -1.40 -4.25
CA THR A 69 7.35 -0.09 -3.73
C THR A 69 8.41 0.96 -4.06
N LYS A 70 8.08 1.92 -4.89
CA LYS A 70 8.96 3.03 -5.27
C LYS A 70 8.18 4.34 -5.35
N LYS A 71 8.91 5.45 -5.23
CA LYS A 71 8.35 6.75 -5.61
C LYS A 71 8.23 6.78 -7.13
N THR A 72 7.04 7.03 -7.61
CA THR A 72 6.75 7.01 -9.04
C THR A 72 5.86 8.19 -9.43
N ASP A 73 5.98 8.57 -10.67
CA ASP A 73 5.06 9.42 -11.40
C ASP A 73 4.62 8.58 -12.59
N PHE A 74 3.42 8.03 -12.50
CA PHE A 74 2.93 7.07 -13.47
C PHE A 74 1.60 7.52 -14.04
N ARG A 75 1.46 7.42 -15.36
CA ARG A 75 0.25 7.70 -16.12
C ARG A 75 -0.28 6.39 -16.70
N ILE A 76 -1.56 6.15 -16.52
CA ILE A 76 -2.30 5.05 -17.15
C ILE A 76 -3.31 5.71 -18.08
N ASP A 77 -3.17 5.52 -19.37
CA ASP A 77 -4.20 5.98 -20.31
C ASP A 77 -5.48 5.15 -20.09
N LEU A 78 -6.64 5.81 -20.15
CA LEU A 78 -7.92 5.13 -19.89
C LEU A 78 -8.18 4.00 -20.89
N GLU A 79 -7.63 4.10 -22.10
CA GLU A 79 -7.70 3.02 -23.10
C GLU A 79 -6.96 1.76 -22.66
N GLU A 80 -5.86 1.88 -21.92
CA GLU A 80 -5.06 0.78 -21.40
C GLU A 80 -5.60 0.23 -20.08
N PHE A 81 -6.53 0.96 -19.44
CA PHE A 81 -7.09 0.58 -18.16
C PHE A 81 -8.00 -0.65 -18.28
N GLN A 82 -7.77 -1.67 -17.45
CA GLN A 82 -8.46 -2.96 -17.49
C GLN A 82 -9.40 -3.19 -16.32
N GLY A 83 -9.16 -2.53 -15.18
CA GLY A 83 -10.02 -2.72 -14.02
C GLY A 83 -9.41 -2.32 -12.69
N VAL A 84 -10.23 -2.47 -11.66
CA VAL A 84 -9.89 -2.19 -10.26
C VAL A 84 -10.12 -3.43 -9.43
N LYS A 85 -9.15 -3.77 -8.58
CA LYS A 85 -9.26 -4.86 -7.60
C LYS A 85 -8.78 -4.40 -6.24
N TYR A 86 -9.28 -5.03 -5.18
CA TYR A 86 -8.74 -4.90 -3.84
C TYR A 86 -7.75 -6.03 -3.57
N LEU A 87 -6.52 -5.67 -3.29
CA LEU A 87 -5.47 -6.60 -2.92
C LEU A 87 -5.23 -6.54 -1.41
N ARG A 88 -5.48 -7.66 -0.72
CA ARG A 88 -5.18 -7.79 0.71
C ARG A 88 -3.77 -8.34 0.89
N ARG A 89 -2.91 -7.57 1.53
CA ARG A 89 -1.53 -7.97 1.81
C ARG A 89 -1.29 -8.14 3.29
N LYS A 90 -0.65 -9.26 3.64
CA LYS A 90 -0.12 -9.50 4.97
C LYS A 90 1.27 -8.88 5.09
N LYS A 91 1.62 -8.40 6.28
CA LYS A 91 2.94 -7.84 6.54
C LYS A 91 3.94 -8.96 6.84
N PRO A 92 4.89 -9.29 5.94
CA PRO A 92 5.83 -10.39 6.15
C PRO A 92 6.73 -10.16 7.37
N VAL A 93 6.96 -8.91 7.78
CA VAL A 93 7.76 -8.55 8.96
C VAL A 93 7.19 -9.18 10.24
N LEU A 94 5.86 -9.24 10.41
CA LEU A 94 5.24 -9.85 11.58
C LEU A 94 5.49 -11.37 11.62
N LEU A 95 5.48 -12.01 10.46
CA LEU A 95 5.81 -13.43 10.34
C LEU A 95 7.28 -13.69 10.66
N SER A 96 8.19 -12.85 10.15
CA SER A 96 9.63 -12.94 10.46
C SER A 96 9.91 -12.76 11.95
N LEU A 97 9.21 -11.83 12.62
CA LEU A 97 9.32 -11.66 14.07
C LEU A 97 8.79 -12.88 14.83
N ALA A 98 7.68 -13.47 14.39
CA ALA A 98 7.15 -14.70 15.00
C ALA A 98 8.17 -15.83 14.92
N PHE A 99 8.78 -16.06 13.76
CA PHE A 99 9.83 -17.07 13.59
C PHE A 99 11.10 -16.74 14.40
N PHE A 100 11.49 -15.48 14.47
CA PHE A 100 12.63 -15.06 15.27
C PHE A 100 12.45 -15.44 16.74
N PHE A 101 11.31 -15.10 17.35
CA PHE A 101 11.05 -15.46 18.75
C PHE A 101 10.89 -16.96 18.95
N LEU A 102 10.30 -17.67 17.97
CA LEU A 102 10.18 -19.13 18.03
C LEU A 102 11.55 -19.83 18.07
N LEU A 103 12.54 -19.32 17.34
CA LEU A 103 13.90 -19.86 17.30
C LEU A 103 14.74 -19.38 18.48
N LEU A 104 14.48 -18.18 19.00
CA LEU A 104 15.22 -17.61 20.12
C LEU A 104 15.05 -18.42 21.41
N GLY A 105 13.84 -18.92 21.69
CA GLY A 105 13.56 -19.71 22.88
C GLY A 105 14.47 -20.92 23.05
N PRO A 106 14.54 -21.85 22.08
CA PRO A 106 15.48 -22.99 22.14
C PRO A 106 16.95 -22.59 22.25
N VAL A 107 17.36 -21.49 21.57
CA VAL A 107 18.74 -21.00 21.65
C VAL A 107 19.08 -20.52 23.04
N LEU A 108 18.19 -19.83 23.73
CA LEU A 108 18.38 -19.40 25.11
C LEU A 108 18.51 -20.59 26.06
N VAL A 109 17.69 -21.63 25.89
CA VAL A 109 17.78 -22.86 26.68
C VAL A 109 19.12 -23.58 26.46
N LEU A 110 19.59 -23.66 25.20
CA LEU A 110 20.89 -24.27 24.88
C LEU A 110 22.06 -23.47 25.46
N LEU A 111 22.00 -22.14 25.37
CA LEU A 111 23.02 -21.26 25.96
C LEU A 111 23.08 -21.43 27.48
N ASP A 112 21.93 -21.49 28.14
CA ASP A 112 21.88 -21.69 29.58
C ASP A 112 22.48 -23.06 29.96
N MET A 113 22.17 -24.12 29.24
CA MET A 113 22.78 -25.44 29.45
C MET A 113 24.30 -25.43 29.26
N LEU A 114 24.85 -24.60 28.34
CA LEU A 114 26.29 -24.50 28.10
C LEU A 114 26.99 -23.66 29.15
N VAL A 115 26.37 -22.58 29.63
CA VAL A 115 26.95 -21.63 30.57
C VAL A 115 26.82 -22.10 32.01
N ASN A 116 25.70 -22.69 32.39
CA ASN A 116 25.47 -23.16 33.77
C ASN A 116 26.16 -24.48 34.14
N TYR A 117 27.03 -25.00 33.27
CA TYR A 117 27.98 -26.03 33.66
C TYR A 117 29.06 -25.51 34.62
N GLY A 118 29.08 -24.21 34.97
CA GLY A 118 29.95 -23.55 35.92
C GLY A 118 29.34 -22.27 36.48
N ASP A 119 28.79 -22.38 37.67
CA ASP A 119 28.40 -21.31 38.60
C ASP A 119 27.64 -20.05 38.11
N GLY A 120 26.30 -20.06 38.25
CA GLY A 120 25.61 -19.04 39.01
C GLY A 120 25.18 -17.74 38.37
N ILE A 121 24.44 -17.68 37.26
CA ILE A 121 23.35 -16.70 37.09
C ILE A 121 22.09 -17.50 36.78
N VAL A 122 21.16 -17.53 37.75
CA VAL A 122 19.90 -18.25 37.62
C VAL A 122 18.95 -17.45 36.71
N LEU A 123 19.19 -17.43 35.43
CA LEU A 123 18.16 -17.23 34.45
C LEU A 123 17.28 -18.48 34.48
N ASN A 124 15.98 -18.31 34.57
CA ASN A 124 15.09 -19.46 34.51
C ASN A 124 14.81 -19.76 33.01
N PRO A 125 15.57 -20.69 32.36
CA PRO A 125 15.54 -20.89 30.92
C PRO A 125 14.16 -21.33 30.43
N ILE A 126 13.43 -22.00 31.32
CA ILE A 126 12.04 -22.43 31.03
C ILE A 126 11.12 -21.22 30.94
N LEU A 127 11.30 -20.23 31.83
CA LEU A 127 10.47 -19.01 31.82
C LEU A 127 10.77 -18.17 30.58
N ASP A 128 12.05 -18.02 30.24
CA ASP A 128 12.47 -17.25 29.07
C ASP A 128 12.00 -17.89 27.76
N ALA A 129 12.10 -19.22 27.66
CA ALA A 129 11.55 -19.96 26.53
C ALA A 129 10.02 -19.82 26.44
N ALA A 130 9.30 -19.87 27.56
CA ALA A 130 7.85 -19.69 27.60
C ALA A 130 7.45 -18.28 27.13
N ILE A 131 8.18 -17.24 27.55
CA ILE A 131 7.97 -15.86 27.11
C ILE A 131 8.20 -15.75 25.59
N CYS A 132 9.28 -16.33 25.07
CA CYS A 132 9.55 -16.33 23.63
C CYS A 132 8.45 -17.01 22.82
N ILE A 133 7.94 -18.16 23.27
CA ILE A 133 6.83 -18.86 22.62
C ILE A 133 5.55 -18.01 22.65
N LEU A 134 5.26 -17.37 23.77
CA LEU A 134 4.10 -16.47 23.90
C LEU A 134 4.21 -15.28 22.93
N LEU A 135 5.37 -14.64 22.86
CA LEU A 135 5.63 -13.54 21.92
C LEU A 135 5.49 -14.01 20.48
N ALA A 136 6.05 -15.17 20.13
CA ALA A 136 5.88 -15.77 18.81
C ALA A 136 4.41 -15.96 18.45
N GLY A 137 3.61 -16.48 19.39
CA GLY A 137 2.16 -16.65 19.25
C GLY A 137 1.44 -15.31 19.01
N VAL A 138 1.76 -14.27 19.78
CA VAL A 138 1.21 -12.92 19.62
C VAL A 138 1.54 -12.36 18.25
N PHE A 139 2.78 -12.43 17.79
CA PHE A 139 3.17 -11.93 16.47
C PHE A 139 2.52 -12.72 15.33
N PHE A 140 2.35 -14.03 15.47
CA PHE A 140 1.63 -14.84 14.50
C PHE A 140 0.14 -14.48 14.44
N LEU A 141 -0.48 -14.22 15.59
CA LEU A 141 -1.87 -13.78 15.68
C LEU A 141 -2.03 -12.39 15.03
N LEU A 142 -1.13 -11.45 15.33
CA LEU A 142 -1.09 -10.14 14.69
C LEU A 142 -0.90 -10.24 13.17
N TYR A 143 -0.03 -11.15 12.69
CA TYR A 143 0.13 -11.42 11.27
C TYR A 143 -1.16 -11.93 10.61
N SER A 144 -1.91 -12.76 11.32
CA SER A 144 -3.16 -13.33 10.81
C SER A 144 -4.27 -12.28 10.71
N ILE A 145 -4.35 -11.37 11.67
CA ILE A 145 -5.40 -10.33 11.74
C ILE A 145 -5.03 -9.09 10.93
N HIS A 146 -3.74 -8.69 10.96
CA HIS A 146 -3.31 -7.40 10.42
C HIS A 146 -3.03 -7.47 8.91
N GLN A 147 -4.11 -7.33 8.13
CA GLN A 147 -4.05 -7.21 6.67
C GLN A 147 -4.10 -5.74 6.27
N THR A 148 -3.31 -5.37 5.28
CA THR A 148 -3.41 -4.05 4.62
C THR A 148 -4.11 -4.22 3.30
N THR A 149 -5.21 -3.49 3.12
CA THR A 149 -5.90 -3.43 1.84
C THR A 149 -5.21 -2.39 0.96
N GLN A 150 -5.04 -2.70 -0.30
CA GLN A 150 -4.49 -1.82 -1.32
C GLN A 150 -5.43 -1.81 -2.51
N LEU A 151 -5.65 -0.63 -3.08
CA LEU A 151 -6.41 -0.48 -4.31
C LEU A 151 -5.47 -0.77 -5.49
N GLU A 152 -5.77 -1.80 -6.25
CA GLU A 152 -5.01 -2.21 -7.42
C GLU A 152 -5.68 -1.71 -8.69
N LEU A 153 -4.98 -0.88 -9.44
CA LEU A 153 -5.35 -0.41 -10.77
C LEU A 153 -4.65 -1.28 -11.80
N LEU A 154 -5.42 -2.04 -12.56
CA LEU A 154 -4.92 -2.94 -13.60
C LEU A 154 -4.86 -2.19 -14.93
N HIS A 155 -3.74 -2.34 -15.62
CA HIS A 155 -3.56 -1.83 -16.97
C HIS A 155 -2.81 -2.84 -17.83
N THR A 156 -2.77 -2.63 -19.14
CA THR A 156 -2.21 -3.59 -20.12
C THR A 156 -0.79 -4.05 -19.79
N ASN A 157 0.03 -3.19 -19.20
CA ASN A 157 1.44 -3.46 -18.92
C ASN A 157 1.71 -3.82 -17.44
N GLY A 158 0.66 -4.13 -16.65
CA GLY A 158 0.80 -4.54 -15.25
C GLY A 158 -0.23 -3.94 -14.31
N ALA A 159 0.19 -3.65 -13.08
CA ALA A 159 -0.68 -3.13 -12.04
C ALA A 159 0.02 -2.10 -11.15
N ILE A 160 -0.74 -1.11 -10.69
CA ILE A 160 -0.31 -0.12 -9.69
C ILE A 160 -1.20 -0.27 -8.47
N CYS A 161 -0.57 -0.45 -7.30
CA CYS A 161 -1.27 -0.51 -6.03
C CYS A 161 -1.11 0.81 -5.27
N LEU A 162 -2.23 1.36 -4.90
CA LEU A 162 -2.38 2.53 -4.03
C LEU A 162 -2.68 2.03 -2.61
N ASP A 163 -2.01 2.61 -1.61
CA ASP A 163 -2.26 2.25 -0.21
C ASP A 163 -3.58 2.89 0.24
N GLU A 164 -4.58 2.07 0.57
CA GLU A 164 -5.91 2.49 1.04
C GLU A 164 -5.83 3.45 2.24
N ARG A 165 -4.79 3.31 3.09
CA ARG A 165 -4.59 4.22 4.24
C ARG A 165 -4.28 5.66 3.84
N ALA A 166 -3.77 5.86 2.63
CA ALA A 166 -3.49 7.18 2.08
C ALA A 166 -4.71 7.80 1.38
N LEU A 167 -5.74 6.98 1.12
CA LEU A 167 -6.93 7.37 0.37
C LEU A 167 -8.13 7.46 1.33
N PRO A 168 -8.74 8.65 1.50
CA PRO A 168 -10.01 8.78 2.21
C PRO A 168 -11.11 7.96 1.50
N GLU A 169 -11.89 7.22 2.27
CA GLU A 169 -12.90 6.28 1.76
C GLU A 169 -13.89 6.93 0.75
N LYS A 170 -14.27 8.18 1.00
CA LYS A 170 -15.18 8.92 0.11
C LYS A 170 -14.55 9.19 -1.26
N GLU A 171 -13.28 9.57 -1.28
CA GLU A 171 -12.53 9.89 -2.50
C GLU A 171 -12.23 8.62 -3.30
N GLU A 172 -11.85 7.55 -2.59
CA GLU A 172 -11.63 6.23 -3.18
C GLU A 172 -12.90 5.70 -3.87
N ARG A 173 -14.05 5.75 -3.18
CA ARG A 173 -15.33 5.33 -3.73
C ARG A 173 -15.71 6.15 -4.97
N LEU A 174 -15.43 7.46 -4.96
CA LEU A 174 -15.69 8.33 -6.09
C LEU A 174 -14.83 7.92 -7.29
N LEU A 175 -13.52 7.75 -7.08
CA LEU A 175 -12.59 7.29 -8.12
C LEU A 175 -13.06 5.97 -8.74
N ILE A 176 -13.37 4.97 -7.90
CA ILE A 176 -13.84 3.65 -8.37
C ILE A 176 -15.15 3.77 -9.16
N ARG A 177 -16.07 4.64 -8.74
CA ARG A 177 -17.34 4.86 -9.43
C ARG A 177 -17.12 5.39 -10.84
N TYR A 178 -16.23 6.38 -11.01
CA TYR A 178 -15.89 6.91 -12.34
C TYR A 178 -15.21 5.85 -13.22
N LEU A 179 -14.24 5.12 -12.67
CA LEU A 179 -13.52 4.08 -13.40
C LEU A 179 -14.44 2.93 -13.84
N ARG A 180 -15.39 2.52 -13.00
CA ARG A 180 -16.38 1.50 -13.36
C ARG A 180 -17.37 2.02 -14.42
N ALA A 181 -17.81 3.27 -14.30
CA ALA A 181 -18.68 3.87 -15.31
C ALA A 181 -17.99 3.91 -16.67
N TYR A 182 -16.69 4.27 -16.70
CA TYR A 182 -15.89 4.25 -17.92
C TYR A 182 -15.78 2.84 -18.51
N LEU A 183 -15.48 1.81 -17.73
CA LEU A 183 -15.41 0.43 -18.22
C LEU A 183 -16.76 -0.05 -18.78
N ASN A 184 -17.85 0.25 -18.08
CA ASN A 184 -19.19 -0.13 -18.54
C ASN A 184 -19.56 0.55 -19.87
N SER A 185 -19.18 1.83 -20.05
CA SER A 185 -19.43 2.54 -21.32
C SER A 185 -18.60 2.00 -22.47
N ARG A 186 -17.40 1.45 -22.17
CA ARG A 186 -16.55 0.80 -23.17
C ARG A 186 -17.06 -0.58 -23.59
N GLU A 187 -17.63 -1.35 -22.64
CA GLU A 187 -18.18 -2.68 -22.91
C GLU A 187 -19.55 -2.62 -23.62
N ASN A 188 -20.31 -1.55 -23.40
CA ASN A 188 -21.64 -1.36 -23.98
C ASN A 188 -21.74 -0.01 -24.71
N PRO A 189 -21.14 0.14 -25.89
CA PRO A 189 -21.13 1.42 -26.63
C PRO A 189 -22.50 1.81 -27.24
N GLU A 190 -23.53 0.95 -27.13
CA GLU A 190 -24.85 1.15 -27.76
C GLU A 190 -25.96 1.62 -26.79
N THR A 191 -25.66 2.04 -25.56
CA THR A 191 -26.57 2.68 -24.63
C THR A 191 -26.19 4.15 -24.42
#